data_17587ce7fdee194780b6d816b70330ef
#
_entry.id   17587ce7fdee194780b6d816b70330ef
#
_cell.length_a   1.000
_cell.length_b   1.000
_cell.length_c   1.000
_cell.angle_alpha   90.00
_cell.angle_beta   90.00
_cell.angle_gamma   90.00
#
_symmetry.space_group_name_H-M   'P 1'
#
loop_
_entity.id
_entity.type
_entity.pdbx_description
1 polymer ?
#
loop_
_entity_poly.entity_id
_entity_poly.type
_entity_poly.pdbx_seq_one_letter_code
_entity_poly.pdbx_strand_id
1 'polypeptide(L)'
;MDKDVVLETNNLVKEYRLGQIGTGTLRGDLQSFFARIFKKDDPNIGLIADQYYDIENKTHRALDGVSIQIKRGEAVGLIGTNGAGKSTLLKLISRITLPTAGTLSYRGKIASLLEVGTGFNRELTGRENIYMNGAILGMSKAEIDERLQDIIDFSEIGEYIDTPVKRYSSGMFVKLAFAVAAHLDADILLMDEILAVGDVKFQDKSLKRMEQVAGEENKTVIYVSHNMSTVRRFCTRCIVLEEGKVVYDGEVEKAIEVYTQRKKLKYSTVNDLSEARRRYCPNQLMRQVSFRECALLLKDDCVIRDKSNFKLRFCFEAKKEIAGALMQLTFLDATEQPVATSVSAPFDIHEGENRFEVCMDVSHLKQGSYTISGGLMQTSSFEVFSFYDYIEQMCFVEIEPDSSALIWAARIWGRTELPPLQVRGVSDA
;
A
#
# COMPACT_ATOMS: atom_id res chain seq x y z
N MET A 1 10.24 -30.71 -6.14
CA MET A 1 10.53 -29.41 -6.76
C MET A 1 11.27 -29.66 -8.06
N ASP A 2 10.69 -29.26 -9.18
CA ASP A 2 11.31 -29.35 -10.51
C ASP A 2 12.63 -28.55 -10.55
N LYS A 3 13.55 -28.86 -11.48
CA LYS A 3 14.87 -28.21 -11.55
C LYS A 3 14.76 -26.72 -11.82
N ASP A 4 13.74 -26.29 -12.57
CA ASP A 4 13.52 -24.89 -12.94
C ASP A 4 12.77 -24.09 -11.88
N VAL A 5 12.10 -24.76 -10.93
CA VAL A 5 11.36 -24.08 -9.85
C VAL A 5 12.32 -23.67 -8.74
N VAL A 6 12.35 -22.37 -8.43
CA VAL A 6 13.19 -21.82 -7.37
C VAL A 6 12.43 -21.51 -6.09
N LEU A 7 11.10 -21.34 -6.17
CA LEU A 7 10.23 -21.16 -5.01
C LEU A 7 8.91 -21.91 -5.22
N GLU A 8 8.48 -22.65 -4.21
CA GLU A 8 7.25 -23.41 -4.22
C GLU A 8 6.56 -23.34 -2.86
N THR A 9 5.27 -23.04 -2.87
CA THR A 9 4.42 -23.16 -1.69
C THR A 9 3.33 -24.19 -1.95
N ASN A 10 3.03 -25.00 -0.94
CA ASN A 10 1.96 -26.00 -1.01
C ASN A 10 1.00 -25.79 0.16
N ASN A 11 -0.23 -25.44 -0.16
CA ASN A 11 -1.33 -25.23 0.79
C ASN A 11 -0.93 -24.36 2.00
N LEU A 12 -0.25 -23.23 1.74
CA LEU A 12 0.35 -22.38 2.76
C LEU A 12 -0.74 -21.62 3.52
N VAL A 13 -0.75 -21.79 4.84
CA VAL A 13 -1.72 -21.14 5.75
C VAL A 13 -0.98 -20.32 6.80
N LYS A 14 -1.50 -19.11 7.05
CA LYS A 14 -1.03 -18.27 8.17
C LYS A 14 -2.19 -17.69 8.93
N GLU A 15 -2.25 -18.05 10.21
CA GLU A 15 -3.21 -17.52 11.18
C GLU A 15 -2.53 -16.65 12.22
N TYR A 16 -3.16 -15.54 12.56
CA TYR A 16 -2.78 -14.68 13.67
C TYR A 16 -3.87 -14.72 14.74
N ARG A 17 -3.48 -14.83 15.99
CA ARG A 17 -4.41 -14.71 17.12
C ARG A 17 -4.59 -13.23 17.45
N LEU A 18 -5.84 -12.78 17.46
CA LEU A 18 -6.18 -11.41 17.82
C LEU A 18 -6.21 -11.30 19.36
N GLY A 19 -5.74 -10.17 19.91
CA GLY A 19 -5.80 -9.90 21.36
C GLY A 19 -4.63 -10.44 22.19
N GLN A 20 -3.63 -11.11 21.63
CA GLN A 20 -2.42 -11.48 22.37
C GLN A 20 -1.28 -10.47 22.07
N ILE A 21 -1.22 -9.41 22.84
CA ILE A 21 -0.01 -8.60 22.95
C ILE A 21 0.81 -9.26 24.05
N GLY A 22 1.98 -9.83 23.72
CA GLY A 22 2.93 -10.30 24.74
C GLY A 22 3.28 -9.13 25.65
N THR A 23 3.42 -9.39 26.97
CA THR A 23 3.69 -8.32 27.96
C THR A 23 5.05 -7.65 27.76
N GLY A 24 5.86 -8.14 26.79
CA GLY A 24 7.19 -7.62 26.47
C GLY A 24 8.22 -7.82 27.58
N THR A 25 7.84 -8.49 28.68
CA THR A 25 8.74 -8.81 29.80
C THR A 25 8.61 -10.26 30.20
N LEU A 26 9.76 -10.95 30.44
CA LEU A 26 9.80 -12.34 30.94
C LEU A 26 8.97 -12.53 32.21
N ARG A 27 8.93 -11.52 33.08
CA ARG A 27 8.18 -11.58 34.35
C ARG A 27 6.67 -11.52 34.09
N GLY A 28 6.20 -10.67 33.16
CA GLY A 28 4.81 -10.60 32.79
C GLY A 28 4.33 -11.89 32.10
N ASP A 29 5.15 -12.44 31.19
CA ASP A 29 4.83 -13.68 30.47
C ASP A 29 4.76 -14.88 31.45
N LEU A 30 5.64 -14.92 32.49
CA LEU A 30 5.58 -15.93 33.53
C LEU A 30 4.33 -15.78 34.39
N GLN A 31 3.93 -14.54 34.74
CA GLN A 31 2.71 -14.30 35.53
C GLN A 31 1.45 -14.70 34.74
N SER A 32 1.37 -14.38 33.48
CA SER A 32 0.28 -14.80 32.60
C SER A 32 0.24 -16.31 32.41
N PHE A 33 1.41 -16.99 32.32
CA PHE A 33 1.51 -18.44 32.26
C PHE A 33 0.97 -19.11 33.52
N PHE A 34 1.37 -18.62 34.69
CA PHE A 34 0.88 -19.17 35.97
C PHE A 34 -0.61 -18.85 36.19
N ALA A 35 -1.10 -17.66 35.83
CA ALA A 35 -2.52 -17.33 35.91
C ALA A 35 -3.37 -18.32 35.09
N ARG A 36 -2.92 -18.69 33.87
CA ARG A 36 -3.59 -19.69 33.02
C ARG A 36 -3.58 -21.10 33.62
N ILE A 37 -2.44 -21.55 34.23
CA ILE A 37 -2.38 -22.86 34.86
C ILE A 37 -3.33 -22.93 36.05
N PHE A 38 -3.41 -21.88 36.86
CA PHE A 38 -4.22 -21.85 38.09
C PHE A 38 -5.66 -21.32 37.83
N LYS A 39 -6.08 -21.11 36.57
CA LYS A 39 -7.39 -20.55 36.18
C LYS A 39 -7.77 -19.29 36.98
N LYS A 40 -6.80 -18.42 37.24
CA LYS A 40 -6.97 -17.10 37.86
C LYS A 40 -6.92 -16.01 36.78
N ASP A 41 -7.56 -14.88 37.09
CA ASP A 41 -7.53 -13.70 36.19
C ASP A 41 -6.09 -13.24 35.96
N ASP A 42 -5.71 -12.99 34.72
CA ASP A 42 -4.36 -12.58 34.36
C ASP A 42 -4.13 -11.11 34.75
N PRO A 43 -3.24 -10.80 35.71
CA PRO A 43 -3.03 -9.44 36.19
C PRO A 43 -2.41 -8.51 35.16
N ASN A 44 -1.99 -9.00 34.00
CA ASN A 44 -1.40 -8.23 32.91
C ASN A 44 -2.44 -7.86 31.82
N ILE A 45 -3.68 -8.31 31.94
CA ILE A 45 -4.79 -7.84 31.12
C ILE A 45 -5.17 -6.46 31.64
N GLY A 46 -4.62 -5.42 31.00
CA GLY A 46 -4.80 -4.03 31.44
C GLY A 46 -6.28 -3.58 31.42
N LEU A 47 -6.60 -2.55 32.18
CA LEU A 47 -7.90 -1.90 32.42
C LEU A 47 -8.67 -1.40 31.16
N ILE A 48 -8.23 -1.77 29.97
CA ILE A 48 -8.91 -1.52 28.69
C ILE A 48 -9.82 -2.70 28.28
N ALA A 49 -9.83 -3.78 29.07
CA ALA A 49 -10.48 -5.05 28.74
C ALA A 49 -12.01 -5.05 28.83
N ASP A 50 -12.66 -4.09 29.47
CA ASP A 50 -14.10 -4.13 29.69
C ASP A 50 -14.98 -3.97 28.41
N GLN A 51 -14.40 -3.70 27.25
CA GLN A 51 -15.10 -3.66 25.96
C GLN A 51 -14.65 -4.77 24.97
N TYR A 52 -13.74 -5.68 25.35
CA TYR A 52 -13.10 -6.65 24.44
C TYR A 52 -13.32 -8.13 24.83
N TYR A 53 -14.29 -8.44 25.70
CA TYR A 53 -14.55 -9.82 26.19
C TYR A 53 -14.90 -10.87 25.13
N ASP A 54 -15.08 -10.46 23.85
CA ASP A 54 -15.41 -11.42 22.75
C ASP A 54 -14.21 -11.74 21.83
N ILE A 55 -13.00 -11.32 22.17
CA ILE A 55 -11.80 -11.45 21.31
C ILE A 55 -10.94 -12.66 21.68
N GLU A 56 -11.13 -13.28 22.84
CA GLU A 56 -10.21 -14.30 23.38
C GLU A 56 -10.01 -15.56 22.52
N ASN A 57 -10.83 -15.76 21.46
CA ASN A 57 -10.65 -16.87 20.51
C ASN A 57 -10.73 -16.48 19.02
N LYS A 58 -10.72 -15.19 18.68
CA LYS A 58 -10.76 -14.78 17.26
C LYS A 58 -9.37 -14.95 16.64
N THR A 59 -9.26 -15.85 15.69
CA THR A 59 -8.11 -15.96 14.79
C THR A 59 -8.42 -15.25 13.48
N HIS A 60 -7.44 -14.51 12.96
CA HIS A 60 -7.47 -13.94 11.62
C HIS A 60 -6.60 -14.79 10.71
N ARG A 61 -7.21 -15.38 9.67
CA ARG A 61 -6.51 -16.17 8.66
C ARG A 61 -6.03 -15.24 7.55
N ALA A 62 -4.77 -14.86 7.61
CA ALA A 62 -4.16 -13.94 6.64
C ALA A 62 -3.78 -14.63 5.31
N LEU A 63 -3.51 -15.94 5.34
CA LEU A 63 -3.34 -16.80 4.15
C LEU A 63 -4.10 -18.09 4.38
N ASP A 64 -4.81 -18.55 3.33
CA ASP A 64 -5.70 -19.71 3.37
C ASP A 64 -5.47 -20.62 2.17
N GLY A 65 -4.44 -21.47 2.27
CA GLY A 65 -4.16 -22.50 1.29
C GLY A 65 -3.46 -22.00 0.02
N VAL A 66 -2.53 -21.04 0.15
CA VAL A 66 -1.78 -20.50 -1.00
C VAL A 66 -0.80 -21.54 -1.55
N SER A 67 -0.98 -21.91 -2.83
CA SER A 67 -0.10 -22.80 -3.58
C SER A 67 0.37 -22.11 -4.85
N ILE A 68 1.66 -21.80 -4.95
CA ILE A 68 2.31 -21.13 -6.07
C ILE A 68 3.65 -21.78 -6.38
N GLN A 69 4.07 -21.72 -7.64
CA GLN A 69 5.39 -22.11 -8.08
C GLN A 69 6.01 -20.98 -8.90
N ILE A 70 7.26 -20.63 -8.61
CA ILE A 70 8.00 -19.58 -9.31
C ILE A 70 9.26 -20.19 -9.89
N LYS A 71 9.47 -19.96 -11.18
CA LYS A 71 10.62 -20.49 -11.92
C LYS A 71 11.79 -19.52 -11.87
N ARG A 72 12.97 -20.03 -12.11
CA ARG A 72 14.20 -19.23 -12.23
C ARG A 72 14.06 -18.20 -13.35
N GLY A 73 14.48 -16.97 -13.10
CA GLY A 73 14.44 -15.89 -14.07
C GLY A 73 13.05 -15.26 -14.28
N GLU A 74 12.00 -15.71 -13.56
CA GLU A 74 10.69 -15.07 -13.63
C GLU A 74 10.65 -13.76 -12.83
N ALA A 75 10.03 -12.73 -13.41
CA ALA A 75 9.62 -11.53 -12.70
C ALA A 75 8.10 -11.60 -12.44
N VAL A 76 7.73 -11.93 -11.20
CA VAL A 76 6.35 -12.21 -10.81
C VAL A 76 5.78 -11.06 -10.00
N GLY A 77 4.70 -10.45 -10.50
CA GLY A 77 3.90 -9.46 -9.77
C GLY A 77 2.97 -10.13 -8.78
N LEU A 78 2.91 -9.61 -7.56
CA LEU A 78 1.94 -10.02 -6.55
C LEU A 78 1.00 -8.86 -6.27
N ILE A 79 -0.22 -8.94 -6.77
CA ILE A 79 -1.23 -7.88 -6.64
C ILE A 79 -2.44 -8.36 -5.81
N GLY A 80 -3.20 -7.43 -5.29
CA GLY A 80 -4.39 -7.70 -4.47
C GLY A 80 -4.75 -6.50 -3.60
N THR A 81 -5.95 -6.45 -3.08
CA THR A 81 -6.43 -5.40 -2.20
C THR A 81 -5.63 -5.34 -0.89
N ASN A 82 -5.77 -4.24 -0.15
CA ASN A 82 -5.22 -4.14 1.20
C ASN A 82 -5.85 -5.25 2.08
N GLY A 83 -5.00 -5.95 2.85
CA GLY A 83 -5.45 -7.10 3.64
C GLY A 83 -5.53 -8.44 2.88
N ALA A 84 -5.29 -8.47 1.57
CA ALA A 84 -5.31 -9.71 0.77
C ALA A 84 -4.26 -10.77 1.15
N GLY A 85 -3.29 -10.44 2.02
CA GLY A 85 -2.26 -11.36 2.47
C GLY A 85 -0.87 -11.18 1.83
N LYS A 86 -0.69 -10.20 0.92
CA LYS A 86 0.57 -9.97 0.19
C LYS A 86 1.80 -9.85 1.11
N SER A 87 1.76 -8.90 2.06
CA SER A 87 2.87 -8.68 3.00
C SER A 87 3.09 -9.88 3.92
N THR A 88 2.04 -10.64 4.24
CA THR A 88 2.16 -11.89 5.01
C THR A 88 2.88 -12.95 4.21
N LEU A 89 2.54 -13.11 2.92
CA LEU A 89 3.24 -14.06 2.03
C LEU A 89 4.72 -13.69 1.89
N LEU A 90 5.05 -12.41 1.68
CA LEU A 90 6.43 -11.97 1.62
C LEU A 90 7.21 -12.24 2.92
N LYS A 91 6.59 -12.00 4.09
CA LYS A 91 7.20 -12.30 5.41
C LYS A 91 7.43 -13.80 5.61
N LEU A 92 6.60 -14.66 5.05
CA LEU A 92 6.83 -16.12 5.06
C LEU A 92 7.98 -16.50 4.14
N ILE A 93 8.03 -15.95 2.91
CA ILE A 93 9.09 -16.22 1.95
C ILE A 93 10.45 -15.74 2.48
N SER A 94 10.51 -14.55 3.11
CA SER A 94 11.71 -14.01 3.75
C SER A 94 12.05 -14.65 5.11
N ARG A 95 11.25 -15.63 5.58
CA ARG A 95 11.42 -16.30 6.89
C ARG A 95 11.34 -15.40 8.12
N ILE A 96 10.78 -14.23 8.01
CA ILE A 96 10.49 -13.35 9.15
C ILE A 96 9.45 -13.99 10.07
N THR A 97 8.53 -14.78 9.50
CA THR A 97 7.54 -15.55 10.26
C THR A 97 7.41 -16.97 9.68
N LEU A 98 6.92 -17.90 10.49
CA LEU A 98 6.69 -19.28 10.07
C LEU A 98 5.23 -19.49 9.66
N PRO A 99 4.93 -20.42 8.74
CA PRO A 99 3.57 -20.79 8.39
C PRO A 99 2.88 -21.50 9.56
N THR A 100 1.54 -21.38 9.63
CA THR A 100 0.72 -22.14 10.57
C THR A 100 0.49 -23.56 10.07
N ALA A 101 0.33 -23.71 8.74
CA ALA A 101 0.24 -25.01 8.05
C ALA A 101 0.74 -24.89 6.62
N GLY A 102 0.91 -26.03 5.96
CA GLY A 102 1.47 -26.09 4.61
C GLY A 102 2.99 -26.04 4.59
N THR A 103 3.58 -26.00 3.39
CA THR A 103 5.03 -25.98 3.22
C THR A 103 5.47 -24.88 2.27
N LEU A 104 6.68 -24.36 2.52
CA LEU A 104 7.37 -23.42 1.65
C LEU A 104 8.78 -23.95 1.42
N SER A 105 9.16 -24.11 0.16
CA SER A 105 10.47 -24.58 -0.29
C SER A 105 11.07 -23.61 -1.28
N TYR A 106 12.37 -23.39 -1.20
CA TYR A 106 13.08 -22.56 -2.19
C TYR A 106 14.52 -23.03 -2.38
N ARG A 107 15.15 -22.59 -3.46
CA ARG A 107 16.54 -22.82 -3.82
C ARG A 107 17.24 -21.49 -4.07
N GLY A 108 18.45 -21.37 -3.56
CA GLY A 108 19.26 -20.18 -3.71
C GLY A 108 19.12 -19.18 -2.55
N LYS A 109 19.72 -18.02 -2.74
CA LYS A 109 19.81 -16.93 -1.75
C LYS A 109 18.62 -15.97 -1.96
N ILE A 110 17.85 -15.73 -0.91
CA ILE A 110 16.76 -14.75 -0.93
C ILE A 110 17.24 -13.44 -0.34
N ALA A 111 17.00 -12.33 -1.04
CA ALA A 111 17.14 -10.99 -0.50
C ALA A 111 15.79 -10.28 -0.47
N SER A 112 15.53 -9.56 0.61
CA SER A 112 14.27 -8.84 0.81
C SER A 112 14.53 -7.34 0.94
N LEU A 113 13.90 -6.55 0.06
CA LEU A 113 13.86 -5.10 0.14
C LEU A 113 12.74 -4.58 1.06
N LEU A 114 12.03 -5.47 1.77
CA LEU A 114 10.94 -5.11 2.71
C LEU A 114 11.43 -4.27 3.89
N GLU A 115 12.67 -4.43 4.26
CA GLU A 115 13.25 -3.87 5.48
C GLU A 115 14.47 -2.98 5.17
N VAL A 116 14.34 -2.14 4.12
CA VAL A 116 15.40 -1.19 3.75
C VAL A 116 15.76 -0.31 4.95
N GLY A 117 17.04 -0.35 5.37
CA GLY A 117 17.55 0.39 6.52
C GLY A 117 17.39 -0.30 7.88
N THR A 118 16.78 -1.49 7.93
CA THR A 118 16.79 -2.30 9.15
C THR A 118 18.22 -2.69 9.50
N GLY A 119 18.60 -2.51 10.76
CA GLY A 119 19.95 -2.78 11.24
C GLY A 119 20.93 -1.61 11.08
N PHE A 120 20.54 -0.46 10.55
CA PHE A 120 21.40 0.73 10.58
C PHE A 120 21.57 1.23 12.01
N ASN A 121 22.81 1.46 12.39
CA ASN A 121 23.16 2.10 13.66
C ASN A 121 23.45 3.59 13.44
N ARG A 122 22.70 4.44 14.12
CA ARG A 122 22.80 5.90 13.97
C ARG A 122 24.13 6.49 14.43
N GLU A 123 24.84 5.80 15.32
CA GLU A 123 26.15 6.24 15.83
C GLU A 123 27.30 5.94 14.85
N LEU A 124 27.11 4.96 13.97
CA LEU A 124 28.09 4.58 12.96
C LEU A 124 28.03 5.51 11.75
N THR A 125 29.14 5.62 11.03
CA THR A 125 29.26 6.32 9.74
C THR A 125 28.44 5.61 8.66
N GLY A 126 28.21 6.27 7.52
CA GLY A 126 27.58 5.64 6.35
C GLY A 126 28.36 4.44 5.86
N ARG A 127 29.69 4.54 5.80
CA ARG A 127 30.58 3.44 5.40
C ARG A 127 30.45 2.24 6.33
N GLU A 128 30.53 2.45 7.63
CA GLU A 128 30.37 1.36 8.62
C GLU A 128 28.99 0.73 8.54
N ASN A 129 27.94 1.52 8.28
CA ASN A 129 26.58 1.00 8.07
C ASN A 129 26.46 0.18 6.77
N ILE A 130 27.20 0.50 5.69
CA ILE A 130 27.26 -0.35 4.50
C ILE A 130 27.76 -1.75 4.88
N TYR A 131 28.85 -1.84 5.64
CA TYR A 131 29.39 -3.14 6.07
C TYR A 131 28.41 -3.88 6.99
N MET A 132 27.86 -3.19 7.96
CA MET A 132 26.94 -3.79 8.94
C MET A 132 25.66 -4.27 8.26
N ASN A 133 25.02 -3.42 7.47
CA ASN A 133 23.77 -3.76 6.78
C ASN A 133 23.99 -4.81 5.68
N GLY A 134 25.08 -4.69 4.90
CA GLY A 134 25.46 -5.71 3.92
C GLY A 134 25.66 -7.08 4.54
N ALA A 135 26.32 -7.16 5.70
CA ALA A 135 26.48 -8.41 6.43
C ALA A 135 25.14 -8.98 6.95
N ILE A 136 24.25 -8.13 7.47
CA ILE A 136 22.88 -8.53 7.90
C ILE A 136 22.09 -9.09 6.71
N LEU A 137 22.23 -8.48 5.54
CA LEU A 137 21.58 -8.91 4.31
C LEU A 137 22.29 -10.11 3.63
N GLY A 138 23.36 -10.62 4.25
CA GLY A 138 24.04 -11.86 3.85
C GLY A 138 25.17 -11.69 2.86
N MET A 139 25.73 -10.46 2.69
CA MET A 139 26.97 -10.24 1.95
C MET A 139 28.19 -10.64 2.80
N SER A 140 29.17 -11.27 2.18
CA SER A 140 30.49 -11.44 2.78
C SER A 140 31.26 -10.11 2.75
N LYS A 141 32.28 -9.97 3.60
CA LYS A 141 33.13 -8.77 3.59
C LYS A 141 33.76 -8.53 2.22
N ALA A 142 34.19 -9.58 1.54
CA ALA A 142 34.80 -9.47 0.21
C ALA A 142 33.80 -8.94 -0.84
N GLU A 143 32.56 -9.40 -0.83
CA GLU A 143 31.48 -8.88 -1.71
C GLU A 143 31.17 -7.40 -1.41
N ILE A 144 31.23 -6.98 -0.13
CA ILE A 144 31.04 -5.58 0.23
C ILE A 144 32.21 -4.74 -0.24
N ASP A 145 33.46 -5.18 -0.02
CA ASP A 145 34.67 -4.48 -0.45
C ASP A 145 34.68 -4.26 -1.97
N GLU A 146 34.28 -5.28 -2.76
CA GLU A 146 34.19 -5.21 -4.22
C GLU A 146 33.13 -4.18 -4.70
N ARG A 147 32.01 -4.07 -4.00
CA ARG A 147 30.86 -3.23 -4.40
C ARG A 147 30.79 -1.89 -3.66
N LEU A 148 31.72 -1.65 -2.74
CA LEU A 148 31.65 -0.49 -1.84
C LEU A 148 31.56 0.84 -2.58
N GLN A 149 32.37 1.04 -3.62
CA GLN A 149 32.37 2.28 -4.39
C GLN A 149 31.08 2.44 -5.19
N ASP A 150 30.57 1.37 -5.80
CA ASP A 150 29.32 1.38 -6.56
C ASP A 150 28.14 1.74 -5.65
N ILE A 151 28.12 1.21 -4.42
CA ILE A 151 27.08 1.52 -3.42
C ILE A 151 27.13 3.00 -3.03
N ILE A 152 28.35 3.54 -2.79
CA ILE A 152 28.54 4.94 -2.44
C ILE A 152 28.09 5.85 -3.58
N ASP A 153 28.50 5.58 -4.81
CA ASP A 153 28.17 6.36 -6.00
C ASP A 153 26.67 6.29 -6.32
N PHE A 154 26.06 5.13 -6.13
CA PHE A 154 24.63 4.96 -6.30
C PHE A 154 23.83 5.76 -5.28
N SER A 155 24.28 5.82 -4.03
CA SER A 155 23.57 6.51 -2.94
C SER A 155 23.59 8.04 -3.06
N GLU A 156 24.50 8.61 -3.86
CA GLU A 156 24.69 10.06 -4.05
C GLU A 156 25.07 10.82 -2.76
N ILE A 157 25.65 10.14 -1.76
CA ILE A 157 26.02 10.73 -0.48
C ILE A 157 27.53 10.71 -0.21
N GLY A 158 28.35 10.55 -1.26
CA GLY A 158 29.79 10.33 -1.16
C GLY A 158 30.53 11.26 -0.21
N GLU A 159 30.25 12.58 -0.23
CA GLU A 159 30.90 13.58 0.64
C GLU A 159 30.58 13.33 2.14
N TYR A 160 29.46 12.66 2.46
CA TYR A 160 29.01 12.42 3.84
C TYR A 160 29.24 10.99 4.30
N ILE A 161 29.87 10.13 3.48
CA ILE A 161 29.97 8.70 3.75
C ILE A 161 30.67 8.36 5.07
N ASP A 162 31.62 9.16 5.48
CA ASP A 162 32.40 9.02 6.73
C ASP A 162 31.80 9.85 7.90
N THR A 163 30.58 10.39 7.71
CA THR A 163 29.83 11.09 8.75
C THR A 163 28.85 10.13 9.44
N PRO A 164 28.67 10.20 10.79
CA PRO A 164 27.67 9.42 11.51
C PRO A 164 26.25 9.63 10.96
N VAL A 165 25.52 8.52 10.76
CA VAL A 165 24.19 8.50 10.13
C VAL A 165 23.13 9.27 10.92
N LYS A 166 23.32 9.51 12.22
CA LYS A 166 22.47 10.43 13.00
C LYS A 166 22.41 11.86 12.47
N ARG A 167 23.38 12.27 11.65
CA ARG A 167 23.44 13.58 11.00
C ARG A 167 22.85 13.59 9.60
N TYR A 168 22.43 12.44 9.09
CA TYR A 168 21.80 12.34 7.77
C TYR A 168 20.38 12.88 7.79
N SER A 169 19.98 13.49 6.67
CA SER A 169 18.56 13.71 6.40
C SER A 169 17.85 12.37 6.21
N SER A 170 16.51 12.34 6.36
CA SER A 170 15.74 11.14 6.07
C SER A 170 15.96 10.62 4.64
N GLY A 171 16.10 11.53 3.66
CA GLY A 171 16.40 11.17 2.29
C GLY A 171 17.76 10.52 2.12
N MET A 172 18.84 11.05 2.74
CA MET A 172 20.17 10.46 2.69
C MET A 172 20.20 9.05 3.32
N PHE A 173 19.51 8.90 4.47
CA PHE A 173 19.38 7.60 5.15
C PHE A 173 18.80 6.55 4.21
N VAL A 174 17.68 6.88 3.59
CA VAL A 174 16.97 5.94 2.72
C VAL A 174 17.73 5.67 1.43
N LYS A 175 18.37 6.69 0.82
CA LYS A 175 19.23 6.52 -0.36
C LYS A 175 20.37 5.53 -0.09
N LEU A 176 21.05 5.64 1.07
CA LEU A 176 22.11 4.71 1.43
C LEU A 176 21.60 3.30 1.65
N ALA A 177 20.52 3.16 2.42
CA ALA A 177 19.94 1.87 2.73
C ALA A 177 19.46 1.14 1.46
N PHE A 178 18.82 1.86 0.54
CA PHE A 178 18.44 1.32 -0.76
C PHE A 178 19.67 0.96 -1.64
N ALA A 179 20.71 1.79 -1.63
CA ALA A 179 21.92 1.52 -2.39
C ALA A 179 22.57 0.19 -1.99
N VAL A 180 22.66 -0.11 -0.68
CA VAL A 180 23.15 -1.41 -0.20
C VAL A 180 22.29 -2.55 -0.74
N ALA A 181 20.98 -2.42 -0.57
CA ALA A 181 20.02 -3.45 -0.97
C ALA A 181 19.99 -3.69 -2.49
N ALA A 182 20.15 -2.64 -3.31
CA ALA A 182 20.19 -2.71 -4.77
C ALA A 182 21.45 -3.38 -5.35
N HIS A 183 22.48 -3.58 -4.51
CA HIS A 183 23.74 -4.24 -4.89
C HIS A 183 23.89 -5.64 -4.28
N LEU A 184 22.80 -6.20 -3.70
CA LEU A 184 22.82 -7.57 -3.21
C LEU A 184 22.90 -8.56 -4.37
N ASP A 185 23.71 -9.58 -4.18
CA ASP A 185 23.73 -10.74 -5.06
C ASP A 185 22.80 -11.83 -4.49
N ALA A 186 21.60 -11.91 -5.03
CA ALA A 186 20.59 -12.86 -4.62
C ALA A 186 20.00 -13.59 -5.84
N ASP A 187 19.61 -14.86 -5.66
CA ASP A 187 18.90 -15.63 -6.68
C ASP A 187 17.42 -15.25 -6.76
N ILE A 188 16.83 -14.87 -5.62
CA ILE A 188 15.43 -14.45 -5.48
C ILE A 188 15.40 -13.10 -4.76
N LEU A 189 14.85 -12.09 -5.42
CA LEU A 189 14.70 -10.74 -4.89
C LEU A 189 13.23 -10.46 -4.58
N LEU A 190 12.94 -10.12 -3.32
CA LEU A 190 11.62 -9.69 -2.88
C LEU A 190 11.58 -8.17 -2.84
N MET A 191 10.69 -7.58 -3.63
CA MET A 191 10.52 -6.14 -3.74
C MET A 191 9.11 -5.75 -3.28
N ASP A 192 9.02 -4.76 -2.41
CA ASP A 192 7.77 -4.14 -2.00
C ASP A 192 7.66 -2.72 -2.57
N GLU A 193 6.51 -2.12 -2.44
CA GLU A 193 6.13 -0.78 -2.89
C GLU A 193 7.10 0.34 -2.47
N ILE A 194 8.00 0.08 -1.52
CA ILE A 194 9.01 1.02 -0.95
C ILE A 194 10.01 1.56 -2.00
N LEU A 195 9.92 1.16 -3.28
CA LEU A 195 10.75 1.73 -4.36
C LEU A 195 10.51 3.24 -4.62
N ALA A 196 9.43 3.80 -4.06
CA ALA A 196 9.12 5.23 -4.17
C ALA A 196 9.85 6.10 -3.12
N VAL A 197 11.13 5.80 -2.84
CA VAL A 197 11.90 6.45 -1.79
C VAL A 197 12.87 7.49 -2.34
N GLY A 198 13.00 8.61 -1.62
CA GLY A 198 13.87 9.70 -2.02
C GLY A 198 13.18 10.71 -2.95
N ASP A 199 13.96 11.54 -3.63
CA ASP A 199 13.47 12.48 -4.63
C ASP A 199 13.14 11.77 -5.97
N VAL A 200 12.40 12.45 -6.84
CA VAL A 200 11.94 11.89 -8.14
C VAL A 200 13.08 11.33 -8.98
N LYS A 201 14.27 12.00 -8.95
CA LYS A 201 15.45 11.57 -9.71
C LYS A 201 16.01 10.26 -9.17
N PHE A 202 16.07 10.11 -7.84
CA PHE A 202 16.54 8.89 -7.20
C PHE A 202 15.54 7.74 -7.38
N GLN A 203 14.25 8.03 -7.34
CA GLN A 203 13.21 7.03 -7.64
C GLN A 203 13.37 6.46 -9.06
N ASP A 204 13.55 7.31 -10.08
CA ASP A 204 13.76 6.86 -11.46
C ASP A 204 15.07 6.04 -11.60
N LYS A 205 16.15 6.47 -10.95
CA LYS A 205 17.42 5.73 -10.88
C LYS A 205 17.25 4.36 -10.23
N SER A 206 16.51 4.29 -9.13
CA SER A 206 16.20 3.06 -8.41
C SER A 206 15.37 2.09 -9.25
N LEU A 207 14.33 2.59 -9.92
CA LEU A 207 13.50 1.82 -10.83
C LEU A 207 14.32 1.24 -11.98
N LYS A 208 15.16 2.03 -12.65
CA LYS A 208 16.05 1.56 -13.72
C LYS A 208 17.02 0.47 -13.24
N ARG A 209 17.58 0.62 -12.02
CA ARG A 209 18.45 -0.41 -11.44
C ARG A 209 17.69 -1.72 -11.22
N MET A 210 16.48 -1.65 -10.69
CA MET A 210 15.65 -2.85 -10.49
C MET A 210 15.24 -3.51 -11.81
N GLU A 211 15.00 -2.72 -12.87
CA GLU A 211 14.77 -3.27 -14.22
C GLU A 211 15.97 -4.06 -14.73
N GLN A 212 17.17 -3.50 -14.55
CA GLN A 212 18.40 -4.19 -14.94
C GLN A 212 18.53 -5.53 -14.21
N VAL A 213 18.32 -5.51 -12.88
CA VAL A 213 18.37 -6.73 -12.05
C VAL A 213 17.30 -7.76 -12.47
N ALA A 214 16.07 -7.30 -12.73
CA ALA A 214 14.98 -8.17 -13.19
C ALA A 214 15.20 -8.71 -14.60
N GLY A 215 15.99 -8.06 -15.45
CA GLY A 215 16.36 -8.48 -16.79
C GLY A 215 17.58 -9.42 -16.84
N GLU A 216 18.26 -9.67 -15.73
CA GLU A 216 19.35 -10.64 -15.66
C GLU A 216 18.80 -12.08 -15.74
N GLU A 217 19.30 -12.90 -16.68
CA GLU A 217 18.74 -14.22 -17.05
C GLU A 217 18.54 -15.20 -15.89
N ASN A 218 19.23 -15.01 -14.76
CA ASN A 218 19.17 -15.95 -13.63
C ASN A 218 18.55 -15.36 -12.36
N LYS A 219 18.12 -14.10 -12.37
CA LYS A 219 17.52 -13.44 -11.20
C LYS A 219 16.01 -13.59 -11.22
N THR A 220 15.46 -14.08 -10.13
CA THR A 220 14.01 -14.21 -9.95
C THR A 220 13.53 -13.07 -9.08
N VAL A 221 12.48 -12.38 -9.50
CA VAL A 221 11.95 -11.20 -8.81
C VAL A 221 10.50 -11.47 -8.41
N ILE A 222 10.17 -11.21 -7.14
CA ILE A 222 8.79 -11.15 -6.67
C ILE A 222 8.51 -9.69 -6.30
N TYR A 223 7.67 -9.05 -7.09
CA TYR A 223 7.36 -7.62 -6.95
C TYR A 223 5.93 -7.41 -6.45
N VAL A 224 5.80 -6.79 -5.28
CA VAL A 224 4.51 -6.40 -4.72
C VAL A 224 4.28 -4.92 -4.96
N SER A 225 3.18 -4.59 -5.60
CA SER A 225 2.82 -3.19 -5.85
C SER A 225 1.32 -3.02 -6.02
N HIS A 226 0.85 -1.83 -5.68
CA HIS A 226 -0.48 -1.33 -6.05
C HIS A 226 -0.44 -0.53 -7.36
N ASN A 227 0.75 -0.18 -7.85
CA ASN A 227 0.92 0.55 -9.10
C ASN A 227 0.97 -0.40 -10.29
N MET A 228 -0.16 -0.53 -10.99
CA MET A 228 -0.27 -1.42 -12.15
C MET A 228 0.63 -1.02 -13.32
N SER A 229 1.06 0.24 -13.40
CA SER A 229 2.01 0.69 -14.42
C SER A 229 3.39 0.09 -14.20
N THR A 230 3.84 0.04 -12.94
CA THR A 230 5.11 -0.60 -12.60
C THR A 230 5.02 -2.12 -12.71
N VAL A 231 3.88 -2.74 -12.33
CA VAL A 231 3.66 -4.18 -12.54
C VAL A 231 3.76 -4.56 -14.02
N ARG A 232 3.13 -3.79 -14.93
CA ARG A 232 3.25 -4.00 -16.38
C ARG A 232 4.68 -3.87 -16.90
N ARG A 233 5.45 -3.00 -16.29
CA ARG A 233 6.81 -2.69 -16.73
C ARG A 233 7.82 -3.75 -16.27
N PHE A 234 7.66 -4.28 -15.05
CA PHE A 234 8.62 -5.18 -14.43
C PHE A 234 8.27 -6.67 -14.54
N CYS A 235 6.98 -7.00 -14.60
CA CYS A 235 6.55 -8.37 -14.42
C CYS A 235 6.19 -9.03 -15.74
N THR A 236 6.58 -10.31 -15.87
CA THR A 236 6.19 -11.17 -16.99
C THR A 236 4.97 -12.03 -16.67
N ARG A 237 4.70 -12.22 -15.37
CA ARG A 237 3.58 -12.99 -14.82
C ARG A 237 3.05 -12.30 -13.58
N CYS A 238 1.78 -12.50 -13.27
CA CYS A 238 1.18 -11.87 -12.11
C CYS A 238 0.25 -12.83 -11.36
N ILE A 239 0.33 -12.77 -10.03
CA ILE A 239 -0.51 -13.52 -9.11
C ILE A 239 -1.44 -12.55 -8.40
N VAL A 240 -2.74 -12.82 -8.43
CA VAL A 240 -3.76 -12.03 -7.74
C VAL A 240 -4.13 -12.73 -6.45
N LEU A 241 -3.93 -12.04 -5.32
CA LEU A 241 -4.38 -12.48 -4.00
C LEU A 241 -5.66 -11.76 -3.59
N GLU A 242 -6.60 -12.51 -3.02
CA GLU A 242 -7.80 -11.99 -2.38
C GLU A 242 -8.13 -12.82 -1.14
N GLU A 243 -8.34 -12.15 -0.01
CA GLU A 243 -8.69 -12.80 1.27
C GLU A 243 -7.82 -14.01 1.62
N GLY A 244 -6.53 -13.88 1.39
CA GLY A 244 -5.53 -14.92 1.68
C GLY A 244 -5.46 -16.06 0.66
N LYS A 245 -6.17 -15.99 -0.47
CA LYS A 245 -6.20 -17.03 -1.51
C LYS A 245 -5.68 -16.51 -2.85
N VAL A 246 -5.12 -17.39 -3.65
CA VAL A 246 -4.78 -17.11 -5.06
C VAL A 246 -6.06 -17.22 -5.87
N VAL A 247 -6.45 -16.14 -6.53
CA VAL A 247 -7.65 -16.10 -7.39
C VAL A 247 -7.31 -16.09 -8.88
N TYR A 248 -6.09 -15.71 -9.21
CA TYR A 248 -5.55 -15.78 -10.57
C TYR A 248 -4.03 -15.89 -10.53
N ASP A 249 -3.46 -16.62 -11.47
CA ASP A 249 -2.03 -16.79 -11.67
C ASP A 249 -1.76 -16.94 -13.17
N GLY A 250 -1.08 -15.96 -13.78
CA GLY A 250 -0.84 -15.96 -15.23
C GLY A 250 -0.42 -14.62 -15.81
N GLU A 251 -0.88 -14.32 -17.02
CA GLU A 251 -0.54 -13.12 -17.78
C GLU A 251 -0.89 -11.82 -17.05
N VAL A 252 -0.01 -10.81 -17.15
CA VAL A 252 -0.10 -9.54 -16.40
C VAL A 252 -1.39 -8.78 -16.70
N GLU A 253 -1.75 -8.61 -17.98
CA GLU A 253 -2.94 -7.82 -18.35
C GLU A 253 -4.23 -8.47 -17.84
N LYS A 254 -4.32 -9.79 -17.96
CA LYS A 254 -5.48 -10.54 -17.45
C LYS A 254 -5.54 -10.54 -15.92
N ALA A 255 -4.41 -10.58 -15.25
CA ALA A 255 -4.35 -10.44 -13.79
C ALA A 255 -4.87 -9.07 -13.34
N ILE A 256 -4.48 -8.00 -14.03
CA ILE A 256 -4.95 -6.63 -13.75
C ILE A 256 -6.46 -6.51 -14.03
N GLU A 257 -6.93 -7.13 -15.09
CA GLU A 257 -8.38 -7.18 -15.39
C GLU A 257 -9.15 -7.88 -14.28
N VAL A 258 -8.72 -9.09 -13.87
CA VAL A 258 -9.34 -9.84 -12.76
C VAL A 258 -9.33 -9.03 -11.46
N TYR A 259 -8.22 -8.40 -11.13
CA TYR A 259 -8.09 -7.53 -9.97
C TYR A 259 -9.08 -6.36 -10.00
N THR A 260 -9.18 -5.69 -11.16
CA THR A 260 -10.08 -4.54 -11.35
C THR A 260 -11.55 -4.96 -11.29
N GLN A 261 -11.93 -6.07 -11.95
CA GLN A 261 -13.30 -6.59 -11.93
C GLN A 261 -13.75 -6.99 -10.53
N ARG A 262 -12.88 -7.67 -9.76
CA ARG A 262 -13.16 -8.05 -8.37
C ARG A 262 -13.28 -6.84 -7.45
N LYS A 263 -12.49 -5.81 -7.70
CA LYS A 263 -12.63 -4.53 -7.00
C LYS A 263 -14.00 -3.89 -7.28
N LYS A 264 -14.51 -3.97 -8.52
CA LYS A 264 -15.86 -3.51 -8.88
C LYS A 264 -16.95 -4.25 -8.13
N LEU A 265 -16.87 -5.58 -8.04
CA LEU A 265 -17.91 -6.43 -7.39
C LEU A 265 -18.05 -6.16 -5.88
N LYS A 266 -17.06 -5.55 -5.25
CA LYS A 266 -17.07 -5.20 -3.83
C LYS A 266 -17.93 -3.97 -3.50
N TYR A 267 -18.23 -3.13 -4.49
CA TYR A 267 -18.97 -1.88 -4.30
C TYR A 267 -20.35 -1.94 -4.94
N SER A 268 -21.30 -1.37 -4.24
CA SER A 268 -22.66 -1.15 -4.70
C SER A 268 -22.96 0.35 -4.78
N THR A 269 -24.15 0.71 -5.25
CA THR A 269 -24.60 2.10 -5.21
C THR A 269 -24.76 2.63 -3.78
N VAL A 270 -24.98 1.74 -2.81
CA VAL A 270 -25.00 2.08 -1.37
C VAL A 270 -23.93 1.26 -0.67
N ASN A 271 -22.96 1.93 -0.07
CA ASN A 271 -21.81 1.31 0.60
C ASN A 271 -21.87 1.59 2.10
N ASP A 272 -21.89 0.52 2.90
CA ASP A 272 -21.73 0.60 4.35
C ASP A 272 -20.25 0.95 4.68
N LEU A 273 -20.05 2.03 5.43
CA LEU A 273 -18.74 2.52 5.83
C LEU A 273 -18.44 2.26 7.31
N SER A 274 -19.30 1.58 8.06
CA SER A 274 -19.14 1.36 9.50
C SER A 274 -17.86 0.60 9.83
N GLU A 275 -17.48 -0.38 9.00
CA GLU A 275 -16.23 -1.16 9.11
C GLU A 275 -15.16 -0.77 8.08
N ALA A 276 -15.38 0.31 7.32
CA ALA A 276 -14.44 0.75 6.31
C ALA A 276 -13.08 1.14 6.90
N ARG A 277 -12.02 0.95 6.12
CA ARG A 277 -10.66 1.33 6.53
C ARG A 277 -10.55 2.84 6.66
N ARG A 278 -10.18 3.28 7.86
CA ARG A 278 -9.96 4.69 8.19
C ARG A 278 -8.48 5.02 8.18
N ARG A 279 -8.14 6.16 7.58
CA ARG A 279 -6.78 6.68 7.66
C ARG A 279 -6.50 7.15 9.09
N TYR A 280 -5.40 6.70 9.66
CA TYR A 280 -4.96 7.21 10.96
C TYR A 280 -4.61 8.70 10.85
N CYS A 281 -5.29 9.53 11.64
CA CYS A 281 -4.99 10.94 11.78
C CYS A 281 -4.53 11.19 13.23
N PRO A 282 -3.33 11.74 13.46
CA PRO A 282 -2.74 11.81 14.81
C PRO A 282 -3.38 12.82 15.77
N ASN A 283 -4.42 13.53 15.36
CA ASN A 283 -5.03 14.59 16.15
C ASN A 283 -6.27 14.13 16.94
N GLN A 284 -6.55 14.79 18.07
CA GLN A 284 -7.69 14.53 18.99
C GLN A 284 -9.09 14.66 18.36
N LEU A 285 -9.17 15.06 17.09
CA LEU A 285 -10.44 15.20 16.35
C LEU A 285 -11.03 13.85 15.92
N MET A 286 -10.21 12.81 15.80
CA MET A 286 -10.69 11.45 15.50
C MET A 286 -11.72 10.99 16.51
N ARG A 287 -12.79 10.34 16.00
CA ARG A 287 -13.93 9.83 16.77
C ARG A 287 -15.00 10.86 17.15
N GLN A 288 -14.87 12.11 16.72
CA GLN A 288 -15.96 13.09 16.87
C GLN A 288 -17.03 12.90 15.80
N VAL A 289 -16.62 12.42 14.62
CA VAL A 289 -17.51 12.04 13.51
C VAL A 289 -17.19 10.61 13.08
N SER A 290 -18.19 9.89 12.62
CA SER A 290 -18.05 8.54 12.08
C SER A 290 -18.96 8.36 10.87
N PHE A 291 -18.38 8.19 9.68
CA PHE A 291 -19.16 7.83 8.48
C PHE A 291 -19.82 6.47 8.65
N ARG A 292 -21.10 6.39 8.25
CA ARG A 292 -21.93 5.18 8.27
C ARG A 292 -22.20 4.66 6.87
N GLU A 293 -22.49 5.55 5.93
CA GLU A 293 -22.93 5.19 4.60
C GLU A 293 -22.45 6.21 3.56
N CYS A 294 -22.13 5.73 2.37
CA CYS A 294 -21.96 6.50 1.15
C CYS A 294 -22.85 5.91 0.06
N ALA A 295 -23.81 6.68 -0.43
CA ALA A 295 -24.72 6.28 -1.51
C ALA A 295 -24.43 7.09 -2.79
N LEU A 296 -24.25 6.39 -3.90
CA LEU A 296 -24.19 6.94 -5.25
C LEU A 296 -25.65 7.20 -5.70
N LEU A 297 -25.99 8.44 -6.01
CA LEU A 297 -27.32 8.79 -6.52
C LEU A 297 -27.36 8.57 -8.06
N LEU A 298 -27.07 7.33 -8.46
CA LEU A 298 -27.05 6.87 -9.85
C LEU A 298 -28.17 5.83 -10.08
N LYS A 299 -28.50 5.57 -11.33
CA LYS A 299 -29.47 4.53 -11.71
C LYS A 299 -28.77 3.17 -11.62
N ASP A 300 -29.15 2.34 -10.71
CA ASP A 300 -28.88 0.89 -10.55
C ASP A 300 -27.46 0.34 -10.81
N ASP A 301 -26.50 1.17 -11.26
CA ASP A 301 -25.12 0.82 -11.50
C ASP A 301 -24.17 1.93 -10.99
N CYS A 302 -22.89 1.62 -10.88
CA CYS A 302 -21.87 2.58 -10.43
C CYS A 302 -21.32 3.41 -11.62
N VAL A 303 -22.07 3.61 -12.70
CA VAL A 303 -21.62 4.28 -13.92
C VAL A 303 -22.09 5.73 -13.98
N ILE A 304 -21.14 6.65 -14.04
CA ILE A 304 -21.41 8.09 -14.21
C ILE A 304 -21.64 8.37 -15.70
N ARG A 305 -22.88 8.72 -16.05
CA ARG A 305 -23.27 9.15 -17.41
C ARG A 305 -23.43 10.65 -17.49
N ASP A 306 -23.99 11.28 -16.46
CA ASP A 306 -24.06 12.74 -16.35
C ASP A 306 -22.90 13.25 -15.50
N LYS A 307 -21.82 13.63 -16.19
CA LYS A 307 -20.59 14.12 -15.56
C LYS A 307 -20.76 15.51 -14.93
N SER A 308 -21.69 16.31 -15.43
CA SER A 308 -21.90 17.69 -14.96
C SER A 308 -22.67 17.75 -13.63
N ASN A 309 -23.35 16.66 -13.26
CA ASN A 309 -24.26 16.62 -12.11
C ASN A 309 -24.13 15.29 -11.35
N PHE A 310 -22.89 14.90 -11.04
CA PHE A 310 -22.62 13.70 -10.24
C PHE A 310 -22.96 13.95 -8.77
N LYS A 311 -23.79 13.06 -8.20
CA LYS A 311 -24.31 13.22 -6.84
C LYS A 311 -23.96 12.03 -5.94
N LEU A 312 -23.57 12.37 -4.71
CA LEU A 312 -23.32 11.45 -3.62
C LEU A 312 -24.14 11.85 -2.41
N ARG A 313 -24.63 10.87 -1.64
CA ARG A 313 -25.22 11.09 -0.33
C ARG A 313 -24.36 10.43 0.72
N PHE A 314 -24.09 11.16 1.79
CA PHE A 314 -23.34 10.67 2.95
C PHE A 314 -24.24 10.66 4.18
N CYS A 315 -24.15 9.57 4.95
CA CYS A 315 -24.71 9.47 6.29
C CYS A 315 -23.56 9.29 7.28
N PHE A 316 -23.50 10.11 8.32
CA PHE A 316 -22.52 10.02 9.39
C PHE A 316 -23.09 10.49 10.72
N GLU A 317 -22.47 10.04 11.79
CA GLU A 317 -22.83 10.38 13.15
C GLU A 317 -21.77 11.33 13.74
N ALA A 318 -22.21 12.44 14.35
CA ALA A 318 -21.36 13.38 15.04
C ALA A 318 -21.67 13.38 16.54
N LYS A 319 -20.63 13.39 17.38
CA LYS A 319 -20.75 13.37 18.84
C LYS A 319 -21.00 14.73 19.44
N LYS A 320 -20.84 15.79 18.69
CA LYS A 320 -21.06 17.18 19.06
C LYS A 320 -21.29 18.05 17.83
N GLU A 321 -21.79 19.25 18.04
CA GLU A 321 -21.85 20.27 16.99
C GLU A 321 -20.44 20.68 16.53
N ILE A 322 -20.27 20.86 15.22
CA ILE A 322 -19.03 21.27 14.58
C ILE A 322 -19.35 22.36 13.57
N ALA A 323 -18.84 23.57 13.80
CA ALA A 323 -19.00 24.68 12.88
C ALA A 323 -17.89 24.72 11.84
N GLY A 324 -18.23 25.04 10.60
CA GLY A 324 -17.29 25.30 9.52
C GLY A 324 -16.48 24.07 9.07
N ALA A 325 -17.04 22.87 9.15
CA ALA A 325 -16.42 21.66 8.62
C ALA A 325 -16.32 21.70 7.09
N LEU A 326 -15.31 21.03 6.54
CA LEU A 326 -15.10 20.87 5.10
C LEU A 326 -15.20 19.40 4.72
N MET A 327 -15.83 19.09 3.59
CA MET A 327 -15.80 17.76 2.97
C MET A 327 -14.73 17.75 1.89
N GLN A 328 -13.79 16.80 1.96
CA GLN A 328 -12.83 16.53 0.89
C GLN A 328 -13.18 15.20 0.23
N LEU A 329 -13.20 15.19 -1.10
CA LEU A 329 -13.34 13.98 -1.92
C LEU A 329 -12.20 13.92 -2.92
N THR A 330 -11.55 12.76 -3.01
CA THR A 330 -10.42 12.50 -3.90
C THR A 330 -10.75 11.31 -4.79
N PHE A 331 -10.64 11.50 -6.10
CA PHE A 331 -10.76 10.45 -7.09
C PHE A 331 -9.39 9.81 -7.30
N LEU A 332 -9.33 8.50 -7.14
CA LEU A 332 -8.17 7.68 -7.39
C LEU A 332 -8.40 6.86 -8.64
N ASP A 333 -7.40 6.73 -9.50
CA ASP A 333 -7.48 5.85 -10.67
C ASP A 333 -7.38 4.36 -10.29
N ALA A 334 -7.38 3.48 -11.30
CA ALA A 334 -7.25 2.03 -11.09
C ALA A 334 -5.92 1.63 -10.42
N THR A 335 -4.92 2.52 -10.43
CA THR A 335 -3.61 2.32 -9.78
C THR A 335 -3.54 2.94 -8.38
N GLU A 336 -4.67 3.40 -7.84
CA GLU A 336 -4.81 4.09 -6.54
C GLU A 336 -4.06 5.44 -6.46
N GLN A 337 -3.71 6.01 -7.61
CA GLN A 337 -3.11 7.34 -7.66
C GLN A 337 -4.18 8.43 -7.69
N PRO A 338 -4.02 9.52 -6.92
CA PRO A 338 -4.97 10.64 -6.95
C PRO A 338 -4.93 11.34 -8.32
N VAL A 339 -6.09 11.52 -8.93
CA VAL A 339 -6.25 12.19 -10.22
C VAL A 339 -7.01 13.49 -10.11
N ALA A 340 -7.88 13.63 -9.13
CA ALA A 340 -8.61 14.85 -8.85
C ALA A 340 -9.05 14.91 -7.39
N THR A 341 -9.07 16.11 -6.83
CA THR A 341 -9.57 16.37 -5.47
C THR A 341 -10.50 17.56 -5.50
N SER A 342 -11.63 17.44 -4.81
CA SER A 342 -12.58 18.52 -4.59
C SER A 342 -12.80 18.74 -3.10
N VAL A 343 -12.95 20.00 -2.71
CA VAL A 343 -13.21 20.40 -1.32
C VAL A 343 -14.45 21.31 -1.30
N SER A 344 -15.36 21.05 -0.37
CA SER A 344 -16.59 21.85 -0.22
C SER A 344 -16.32 23.23 0.33
N ALA A 345 -17.29 24.14 0.22
CA ALA A 345 -17.40 25.29 1.11
C ALA A 345 -17.60 24.81 2.56
N PRO A 346 -17.26 25.64 3.56
CA PRO A 346 -17.53 25.31 4.96
C PRO A 346 -19.04 25.14 5.23
N PHE A 347 -19.39 24.14 6.05
CA PHE A 347 -20.77 23.88 6.50
C PHE A 347 -20.76 23.40 7.94
N ASP A 348 -21.92 23.52 8.60
CA ASP A 348 -22.07 23.15 9.99
C ASP A 348 -22.62 21.71 10.11
N ILE A 349 -22.16 21.00 11.12
CA ILE A 349 -22.55 19.62 11.44
C ILE A 349 -23.26 19.66 12.80
N HIS A 350 -24.44 19.05 12.89
CA HIS A 350 -25.19 18.94 14.14
C HIS A 350 -24.83 17.67 14.91
N GLU A 351 -25.00 17.69 16.22
CA GLU A 351 -24.88 16.49 17.05
C GLU A 351 -25.91 15.42 16.62
N GLY A 352 -25.50 14.16 16.56
CA GLY A 352 -26.32 13.03 16.13
C GLY A 352 -26.12 12.66 14.66
N GLU A 353 -27.16 12.08 14.06
CA GLU A 353 -27.15 11.64 12.67
C GLU A 353 -27.27 12.82 11.70
N ASN A 354 -26.34 12.88 10.75
CA ASN A 354 -26.31 13.87 9.69
C ASN A 354 -26.39 13.21 8.33
N ARG A 355 -27.15 13.80 7.39
CA ARG A 355 -27.29 13.37 6.00
C ARG A 355 -27.07 14.53 5.08
N PHE A 356 -26.06 14.43 4.22
CA PHE A 356 -25.71 15.48 3.25
C PHE A 356 -25.64 14.91 1.84
N GLU A 357 -26.09 15.71 0.89
CA GLU A 357 -25.89 15.44 -0.54
C GLU A 357 -24.80 16.36 -1.08
N VAL A 358 -23.87 15.78 -1.79
CA VAL A 358 -22.79 16.48 -2.50
C VAL A 358 -23.06 16.37 -3.99
N CYS A 359 -23.06 17.49 -4.68
CA CYS A 359 -23.16 17.57 -6.13
C CYS A 359 -21.86 18.15 -6.68
N MET A 360 -21.29 17.49 -7.70
CA MET A 360 -20.02 17.92 -8.29
C MET A 360 -20.01 17.73 -9.80
N ASP A 361 -19.27 18.60 -10.49
CA ASP A 361 -18.96 18.46 -11.91
C ASP A 361 -17.65 17.66 -12.07
N VAL A 362 -17.74 16.49 -12.69
CA VAL A 362 -16.63 15.60 -12.99
C VAL A 362 -16.36 15.47 -14.49
N SER A 363 -16.84 16.44 -15.30
CA SER A 363 -16.68 16.44 -16.76
C SER A 363 -15.22 16.43 -17.23
N HIS A 364 -14.30 16.94 -16.39
CA HIS A 364 -12.86 16.89 -16.64
C HIS A 364 -12.24 15.50 -16.48
N LEU A 365 -12.93 14.57 -15.80
CA LEU A 365 -12.46 13.20 -15.69
C LEU A 365 -12.76 12.43 -16.98
N LYS A 366 -11.76 11.71 -17.48
CA LYS A 366 -11.88 10.86 -18.65
C LYS A 366 -12.48 9.51 -18.33
N GLN A 367 -12.84 8.77 -19.39
CA GLN A 367 -13.33 7.40 -19.27
C GLN A 367 -12.37 6.55 -18.41
N GLY A 368 -12.91 5.72 -17.57
CA GLY A 368 -12.16 4.82 -16.72
C GLY A 368 -12.83 4.52 -15.41
N SER A 369 -12.15 3.72 -14.62
CA SER A 369 -12.59 3.29 -13.30
C SER A 369 -11.92 4.14 -12.23
N TYR A 370 -12.69 4.63 -11.29
CA TYR A 370 -12.22 5.48 -10.20
C TYR A 370 -12.74 4.96 -8.86
N THR A 371 -11.90 5.09 -7.84
CA THR A 371 -12.30 4.91 -6.45
C THR A 371 -12.36 6.28 -5.80
N ILE A 372 -13.39 6.55 -5.01
CA ILE A 372 -13.54 7.81 -4.29
C ILE A 372 -13.14 7.58 -2.84
N SER A 373 -12.18 8.36 -2.37
CA SER A 373 -11.77 8.47 -0.97
C SER A 373 -12.13 9.84 -0.45
N GLY A 374 -12.31 9.99 0.85
CA GLY A 374 -12.60 11.31 1.37
C GLY A 374 -12.87 11.36 2.86
N GLY A 375 -13.15 12.55 3.35
CA GLY A 375 -13.40 12.75 4.76
C GLY A 375 -13.85 14.14 5.10
N LEU A 376 -14.24 14.29 6.36
CA LEU A 376 -14.58 15.58 6.98
C LEU A 376 -13.35 16.13 7.70
N MET A 377 -13.02 17.39 7.43
CA MET A 377 -11.84 18.05 7.96
C MET A 377 -12.13 19.46 8.43
N GLN A 378 -11.19 20.00 9.21
CA GLN A 378 -11.07 21.43 9.46
C GLN A 378 -9.71 21.94 9.01
N THR A 379 -9.65 23.22 8.66
CA THR A 379 -8.38 23.93 8.42
C THR A 379 -7.99 24.70 9.68
N SER A 380 -6.72 24.64 10.07
CA SER A 380 -6.15 25.58 11.03
C SER A 380 -5.59 26.80 10.30
N SER A 381 -5.36 27.89 11.02
CA SER A 381 -4.78 29.14 10.50
C SER A 381 -3.36 28.99 9.88
N PHE A 382 -2.78 27.80 9.91
CA PHE A 382 -1.45 27.48 9.38
C PHE A 382 -1.48 26.48 8.21
N GLU A 383 -2.59 26.37 7.46
CA GLU A 383 -2.75 25.42 6.35
C GLU A 383 -2.58 23.93 6.73
N VAL A 384 -2.67 23.61 8.01
CA VAL A 384 -2.64 22.23 8.49
C VAL A 384 -4.05 21.67 8.48
N PHE A 385 -4.27 20.63 7.66
CA PHE A 385 -5.54 19.91 7.59
C PHE A 385 -5.60 18.85 8.71
N SER A 386 -6.71 18.85 9.45
CA SER A 386 -6.99 17.84 10.46
C SER A 386 -8.34 17.20 10.17
N PHE A 387 -8.35 15.87 10.03
CA PHE A 387 -9.56 15.13 9.72
C PHE A 387 -10.32 14.70 10.98
N TYR A 388 -11.64 14.84 10.95
CA TYR A 388 -12.56 14.23 11.91
C TYR A 388 -12.76 12.75 11.64
N ASP A 389 -12.91 12.38 10.38
CA ASP A 389 -12.91 11.01 9.85
C ASP A 389 -12.48 11.05 8.39
N TYR A 390 -11.69 10.05 7.94
CA TYR A 390 -11.25 9.89 6.55
C TYR A 390 -11.31 8.43 6.16
N ILE A 391 -12.09 8.14 5.13
CA ILE A 391 -12.28 6.79 4.58
C ILE A 391 -11.44 6.64 3.31
N GLU A 392 -10.61 5.57 3.31
CA GLU A 392 -9.80 5.18 2.15
C GLU A 392 -10.60 4.37 1.18
N GLN A 393 -11.36 4.69 0.30
CA GLN A 393 -12.21 3.89 -0.60
C GLN A 393 -13.66 3.83 -0.11
N MET A 394 -14.36 4.97 -0.21
CA MET A 394 -15.78 5.06 0.15
C MET A 394 -16.70 4.37 -0.85
N CYS A 395 -16.42 4.56 -2.14
CA CYS A 395 -17.19 3.98 -3.24
C CYS A 395 -16.36 3.88 -4.52
N PHE A 396 -16.90 3.13 -5.47
CA PHE A 396 -16.32 2.93 -6.79
C PHE A 396 -17.26 3.48 -7.85
N VAL A 397 -16.70 4.13 -8.87
CA VAL A 397 -17.45 4.66 -10.00
C VAL A 397 -16.72 4.38 -11.30
N GLU A 398 -17.51 4.23 -12.37
CA GLU A 398 -17.01 4.11 -13.74
C GLU A 398 -17.53 5.26 -14.58
N ILE A 399 -16.67 5.84 -15.39
CA ILE A 399 -17.03 6.86 -16.36
C ILE A 399 -16.99 6.22 -17.74
N GLU A 400 -18.15 6.17 -18.42
CA GLU A 400 -18.26 5.64 -19.78
C GLU A 400 -17.54 6.52 -20.81
N PRO A 401 -17.06 5.94 -21.92
CA PRO A 401 -16.51 6.71 -23.01
C PRO A 401 -17.58 7.61 -23.65
N ASP A 402 -17.23 8.84 -23.97
CA ASP A 402 -18.07 9.72 -24.79
C ASP A 402 -18.19 9.16 -26.20
N SER A 403 -19.40 8.92 -26.64
CA SER A 403 -19.69 8.31 -27.96
C SER A 403 -19.21 9.12 -29.16
N SER A 404 -18.82 10.37 -29.00
CA SER A 404 -18.40 11.33 -30.05
C SER A 404 -16.93 11.74 -29.97
N ALA A 405 -16.16 11.32 -28.99
CA ALA A 405 -14.79 11.78 -28.76
C ALA A 405 -13.75 10.81 -29.32
N LEU A 406 -12.61 11.36 -29.75
CA LEU A 406 -11.37 10.62 -29.97
C LEU A 406 -11.15 9.62 -28.82
N ILE A 407 -10.79 8.38 -29.15
CA ILE A 407 -10.45 7.36 -28.14
C ILE A 407 -9.32 7.91 -27.28
N TRP A 408 -9.68 8.32 -26.06
CA TRP A 408 -8.72 8.90 -25.13
C TRP A 408 -7.77 7.82 -24.59
N ALA A 409 -6.52 7.90 -24.98
CA ALA A 409 -5.49 7.00 -24.49
C ALA A 409 -4.94 7.52 -23.15
N ALA A 410 -5.59 7.19 -22.04
CA ALA A 410 -5.20 7.64 -20.68
C ALA A 410 -3.72 7.39 -20.35
N ARG A 411 -3.12 6.35 -20.95
CA ARG A 411 -1.69 6.04 -20.82
C ARG A 411 -0.79 7.13 -21.43
N ILE A 412 -1.27 7.84 -22.46
CA ILE A 412 -0.50 8.85 -23.20
C ILE A 412 -0.92 10.26 -22.79
N TRP A 413 -2.22 10.50 -22.63
CA TRP A 413 -2.81 11.83 -22.44
C TRP A 413 -3.28 12.13 -21.02
N GLY A 414 -3.10 11.18 -20.09
CA GLY A 414 -3.51 11.35 -18.69
C GLY A 414 -4.99 11.06 -18.43
N ARG A 415 -5.45 11.35 -17.22
CA ARG A 415 -6.81 11.06 -16.72
C ARG A 415 -7.71 12.30 -16.64
N THR A 416 -7.14 13.48 -16.82
CA THR A 416 -7.86 14.76 -16.74
C THR A 416 -7.75 15.50 -18.05
N GLU A 417 -8.86 16.02 -18.56
CA GLU A 417 -8.90 16.87 -19.73
C GLU A 417 -8.90 18.34 -19.31
N LEU A 418 -8.01 19.12 -19.92
CA LEU A 418 -8.04 20.56 -19.82
C LEU A 418 -8.99 21.14 -20.87
N PRO A 419 -9.49 22.37 -20.68
CA PRO A 419 -10.27 23.06 -21.71
C PRO A 419 -9.55 23.05 -23.08
N PRO A 420 -10.26 22.99 -24.19
CA PRO A 420 -9.67 22.98 -25.52
C PRO A 420 -8.70 24.14 -25.74
N LEU A 421 -7.55 23.88 -26.37
CA LEU A 421 -6.57 24.87 -26.71
C LEU A 421 -7.17 25.83 -27.80
N GLN A 422 -7.10 27.11 -27.52
CA GLN A 422 -7.43 28.12 -28.53
C GLN A 422 -6.19 28.39 -29.38
N VAL A 423 -6.21 27.91 -30.63
CA VAL A 423 -5.14 28.19 -31.60
C VAL A 423 -5.48 29.51 -32.31
N ARG A 424 -4.64 30.54 -32.13
CA ARG A 424 -4.70 31.79 -32.92
C ARG A 424 -3.54 31.77 -33.90
N GLY A 425 -3.84 31.91 -35.18
CA GLY A 425 -2.81 32.13 -36.21
C GLY A 425 -2.08 33.44 -35.91
N VAL A 426 -0.74 33.39 -35.84
CA VAL A 426 0.08 34.59 -35.86
C VAL A 426 0.29 34.89 -37.36
N SER A 427 -0.31 36.00 -37.87
CA SER A 427 0.09 36.52 -39.17
C SER A 427 1.43 37.19 -39.01
N ASP A 428 2.43 36.73 -39.75
CA ASP A 428 3.70 37.44 -39.88
C ASP A 428 3.40 38.88 -40.29
N ALA A 429 3.80 39.84 -39.46
CA ALA A 429 3.75 41.27 -39.74
C ALA A 429 5.02 41.73 -40.42
#